data_c49095e2407d3c2f9a309f969523ea4b
#
_entry.id   c49095e2407d3c2f9a309f969523ea4b
#
_cell.length_a   1.000
_cell.length_b   1.000
_cell.length_c   1.000
_cell.angle_alpha   90.00
_cell.angle_beta   90.00
_cell.angle_gamma   90.00
#
_symmetry.space_group_name_H-M   'P 1'
#
loop_
_entity.id
_entity.type
_entity.pdbx_description
1 polymer ?
#
loop_
_entity_poly.entity_id
_entity_poly.type
_entity_poly.pdbx_seq_one_letter_code
_entity_poly.pdbx_strand_id
1 'polypeptide(L)'
;YDFALTRPVVGAGCHNVINALYLGAKKTLNGLARVLGREDPYELEKPVLAYRRAFYRKETGLLADSETSSHTSLHSNVYALYFGLLEEAEEAPVVEFLEKRGFSCGVMLSYYLLLALARRGRYESVYRLLLNDSDHGWCNMLREGATTCFEAWGKDQKWNTSLCHPWASAPVPVILEEIAGIHLSPEGGCDFAPHIPKEVDYFHTSVRMRGKTYTVTKQDGEIHAAIDGIEQPKADAK
;
A
#
# COMPACT_ATOMS: atom_id res chain seq x y z
N TYR A 1 9.77 -7.92 -14.14
CA TYR A 1 9.56 -8.37 -12.75
C TYR A 1 10.87 -8.25 -12.00
N ASP A 2 10.91 -7.31 -11.04
CA ASP A 2 12.05 -7.18 -10.12
C ASP A 2 12.11 -8.33 -9.09
N PHE A 3 11.10 -9.14 -9.09
CA PHE A 3 11.11 -10.43 -8.40
C PHE A 3 11.87 -11.43 -9.26
N ALA A 4 13.19 -11.26 -9.26
CA ALA A 4 14.04 -12.21 -9.95
C ALA A 4 13.94 -13.55 -9.24
N LEU A 5 13.10 -14.40 -9.75
CA LEU A 5 13.12 -15.85 -9.49
C LEU A 5 14.42 -16.48 -9.98
N THR A 6 15.33 -15.68 -10.51
CA THR A 6 16.66 -16.12 -10.92
C THR A 6 17.53 -16.28 -9.68
N ARG A 7 17.84 -17.54 -9.36
CA ARG A 7 18.68 -17.95 -8.21
C ARG A 7 19.94 -17.10 -7.95
N PRO A 8 20.66 -16.56 -8.95
CA PRO A 8 21.84 -15.73 -8.70
C PRO A 8 21.56 -14.41 -7.97
N VAL A 9 20.35 -13.87 -8.07
CA VAL A 9 19.98 -12.55 -7.52
C VAL A 9 19.43 -12.68 -6.11
N VAL A 10 18.69 -13.74 -5.83
CA VAL A 10 18.04 -13.94 -4.51
C VAL A 10 19.06 -14.32 -3.43
N GLY A 11 20.17 -14.95 -3.77
CA GLY A 11 21.19 -15.40 -2.82
C GLY A 11 20.76 -16.66 -2.05
N ALA A 12 21.57 -17.01 -1.05
CA ALA A 12 21.31 -18.14 -0.15
C ALA A 12 20.85 -17.66 1.23
N GLY A 13 20.37 -18.58 2.06
CA GLY A 13 19.89 -18.29 3.41
C GLY A 13 18.43 -17.89 3.47
N CYS A 14 18.06 -17.10 4.48
CA CYS A 14 16.69 -16.63 4.66
C CYS A 14 16.31 -15.61 3.60
N HIS A 15 15.06 -15.68 3.13
CA HIS A 15 14.53 -14.77 2.11
C HIS A 15 13.74 -13.63 2.78
N ASN A 16 14.06 -12.38 2.42
CA ASN A 16 13.47 -11.18 3.02
C ASN A 16 11.94 -11.19 2.94
N VAL A 17 11.38 -11.23 1.73
CA VAL A 17 9.92 -11.10 1.50
C VAL A 17 9.13 -12.14 2.29
N ILE A 18 9.60 -13.39 2.36
CA ILE A 18 8.92 -14.45 3.12
C ILE A 18 8.92 -14.13 4.62
N ASN A 19 10.05 -13.64 5.14
CA ASN A 19 10.15 -13.25 6.56
C ASN A 19 9.31 -12.00 6.86
N ALA A 20 9.27 -11.02 5.95
CA ALA A 20 8.41 -9.84 6.09
C ALA A 20 6.92 -10.22 6.13
N LEU A 21 6.47 -11.08 5.23
CA LEU A 21 5.09 -11.59 5.20
C LEU A 21 4.75 -12.40 6.47
N TYR A 22 5.68 -13.23 6.95
CA TYR A 22 5.50 -13.99 8.19
C TYR A 22 5.35 -13.08 9.42
N LEU A 23 6.21 -12.06 9.54
CA LEU A 23 6.11 -11.07 10.62
C LEU A 23 4.84 -10.22 10.48
N GLY A 24 4.49 -9.82 9.25
CA GLY A 24 3.27 -9.11 8.96
C GLY A 24 2.02 -9.89 9.36
N ALA A 25 1.97 -11.21 9.07
CA ALA A 25 0.88 -12.08 9.50
C ALA A 25 0.74 -12.13 11.03
N LYS A 26 1.85 -12.25 11.76
CA LYS A 26 1.84 -12.20 13.24
C LYS A 26 1.36 -10.86 13.78
N LYS A 27 1.81 -9.73 13.19
CA LYS A 27 1.31 -8.39 13.57
C LYS A 27 -0.20 -8.28 13.35
N THR A 28 -0.70 -8.79 12.23
CA THR A 28 -2.13 -8.82 11.93
C THR A 28 -2.91 -9.65 12.94
N LEU A 29 -2.41 -10.82 13.33
CA LEU A 29 -3.05 -11.67 14.35
C LEU A 29 -3.07 -11.00 15.72
N ASN A 30 -2.00 -10.29 16.11
CA ASN A 30 -2.00 -9.48 17.34
C ASN A 30 -3.08 -8.37 17.25
N GLY A 31 -3.18 -7.67 16.11
CA GLY A 31 -4.23 -6.67 15.89
C GLY A 31 -5.64 -7.25 16.02
N LEU A 32 -5.90 -8.40 15.42
CA LEU A 32 -7.19 -9.10 15.53
C LEU A 32 -7.49 -9.56 16.98
N ALA A 33 -6.47 -10.04 17.71
CA ALA A 33 -6.62 -10.41 19.12
C ALA A 33 -7.06 -9.22 19.96
N ARG A 34 -6.44 -8.05 19.78
CA ARG A 34 -6.81 -6.80 20.47
C ARG A 34 -8.24 -6.38 20.19
N VAL A 35 -8.69 -6.43 18.91
CA VAL A 35 -10.08 -6.15 18.53
C VAL A 35 -11.05 -7.08 19.25
N LEU A 36 -10.64 -8.32 19.54
CA LEU A 36 -11.43 -9.30 20.30
C LEU A 36 -11.24 -9.21 21.82
N GLY A 37 -10.55 -8.18 22.33
CA GLY A 37 -10.26 -8.02 23.74
C GLY A 37 -9.32 -9.10 24.32
N ARG A 38 -8.45 -9.69 23.49
CA ARG A 38 -7.48 -10.73 23.87
C ARG A 38 -6.07 -10.18 23.92
N GLU A 39 -5.20 -10.82 24.67
CA GLU A 39 -3.77 -10.53 24.68
C GLU A 39 -3.12 -10.87 23.33
N ASP A 40 -1.99 -10.21 23.04
CA ASP A 40 -1.20 -10.48 21.84
C ASP A 40 -0.63 -11.91 21.87
N PRO A 41 -0.97 -12.79 20.91
CA PRO A 41 -0.46 -14.15 20.89
C PRO A 41 1.03 -14.25 20.51
N TYR A 42 1.62 -13.17 19.97
CA TYR A 42 3.01 -13.20 19.51
C TYR A 42 3.84 -12.05 20.07
N GLU A 43 4.98 -12.36 20.65
CA GLU A 43 6.05 -11.39 20.92
C GLU A 43 6.76 -11.10 19.59
N LEU A 44 6.98 -9.81 19.25
CA LEU A 44 7.48 -9.39 17.93
C LEU A 44 8.82 -8.63 17.99
N GLU A 45 9.20 -8.09 19.14
CA GLU A 45 10.39 -7.25 19.26
C GLU A 45 11.66 -7.97 18.79
N LYS A 46 11.94 -9.14 19.36
CA LYS A 46 13.12 -9.94 19.00
C LYS A 46 13.12 -10.42 17.55
N PRO A 47 12.00 -10.98 17.02
CA PRO A 47 11.91 -11.37 15.61
C PRO A 47 12.10 -10.20 14.63
N VAL A 48 11.53 -9.01 14.92
CA VAL A 48 11.72 -7.82 14.07
C VAL A 48 13.16 -7.34 14.11
N LEU A 49 13.80 -7.33 15.30
CA LEU A 49 15.21 -6.99 15.40
C LEU A 49 16.11 -7.99 14.63
N ALA A 50 15.81 -9.29 14.69
CA ALA A 50 16.52 -10.30 13.92
C ALA A 50 16.34 -10.11 12.41
N TYR A 51 15.12 -9.79 11.96
CA TYR A 51 14.83 -9.45 10.57
C TYR A 51 15.67 -8.26 10.08
N ARG A 52 15.70 -7.17 10.82
CA ARG A 52 16.50 -5.99 10.47
C ARG A 52 17.98 -6.31 10.38
N ARG A 53 18.54 -7.04 11.35
CA ARG A 53 19.96 -7.47 11.33
C ARG A 53 20.30 -8.32 10.12
N ALA A 54 19.37 -9.16 9.66
CA ALA A 54 19.58 -10.04 8.51
C ALA A 54 19.54 -9.28 7.17
N PHE A 55 18.62 -8.32 7.03
CA PHE A 55 18.27 -7.78 5.71
C PHE A 55 18.59 -6.29 5.51
N TYR A 56 18.60 -5.46 6.56
CA TYR A 56 18.90 -4.03 6.41
C TYR A 56 20.39 -3.78 6.17
N ARG A 57 20.70 -2.99 5.16
CA ARG A 57 22.06 -2.59 4.77
C ARG A 57 22.26 -1.12 5.08
N LYS A 58 23.06 -0.83 6.11
CA LYS A 58 23.35 0.54 6.58
C LYS A 58 23.99 1.41 5.49
N GLU A 59 24.79 0.81 4.63
CA GLU A 59 25.53 1.48 3.56
C GLU A 59 24.60 2.07 2.49
N THR A 60 23.47 1.44 2.26
CA THR A 60 22.49 1.86 1.24
C THR A 60 21.20 2.42 1.84
N GLY A 61 20.93 2.16 3.12
CA GLY A 61 19.67 2.47 3.77
C GLY A 61 18.50 1.60 3.29
N LEU A 62 18.77 0.48 2.62
CA LEU A 62 17.76 -0.37 1.98
C LEU A 62 17.86 -1.82 2.46
N LEU A 63 16.83 -2.62 2.12
CA LEU A 63 16.80 -4.03 2.49
C LEU A 63 17.19 -4.93 1.32
N ALA A 64 18.11 -5.85 1.58
CA ALA A 64 18.52 -6.89 0.63
C ALA A 64 17.49 -8.03 0.55
N ASP A 65 17.49 -8.77 -0.56
CA ASP A 65 16.53 -9.84 -0.84
C ASP A 65 16.75 -11.09 0.02
N SER A 66 17.99 -11.31 0.46
CA SER A 66 18.37 -12.39 1.38
C SER A 66 19.57 -11.97 2.24
N GLU A 67 19.92 -12.81 3.22
CA GLU A 67 21.07 -12.56 4.10
C GLU A 67 22.38 -12.36 3.35
N THR A 68 22.56 -13.06 2.24
CA THR A 68 23.81 -13.07 1.44
C THR A 68 23.71 -12.28 0.12
N SER A 69 22.53 -11.74 -0.21
CA SER A 69 22.32 -10.95 -1.42
C SER A 69 22.83 -9.52 -1.27
N SER A 70 23.43 -8.99 -2.33
CA SER A 70 23.65 -7.56 -2.51
C SER A 70 22.51 -6.87 -3.29
N HIS A 71 21.60 -7.64 -3.86
CA HIS A 71 20.46 -7.12 -4.61
C HIS A 71 19.36 -6.62 -3.66
N THR A 72 18.72 -5.52 -4.06
CA THR A 72 17.67 -4.84 -3.33
C THR A 72 16.45 -4.70 -4.22
N SER A 73 15.45 -5.55 -4.03
CA SER A 73 14.22 -5.49 -4.81
C SER A 73 13.22 -4.49 -4.24
N LEU A 74 12.30 -4.05 -5.11
CA LEU A 74 11.15 -3.25 -4.68
C LEU A 74 10.31 -4.02 -3.64
N HIS A 75 10.09 -5.32 -3.83
CA HIS A 75 9.30 -6.17 -2.94
C HIS A 75 9.84 -6.21 -1.51
N SER A 76 11.16 -6.39 -1.34
CA SER A 76 11.82 -6.45 -0.04
C SER A 76 11.60 -5.17 0.76
N ASN A 77 11.62 -4.03 0.09
CA ASN A 77 11.47 -2.71 0.69
C ASN A 77 10.01 -2.33 0.93
N VAL A 78 9.11 -2.64 -0.01
CA VAL A 78 7.67 -2.40 0.15
C VAL A 78 7.12 -3.15 1.37
N TYR A 79 7.37 -4.45 1.48
CA TYR A 79 6.82 -5.24 2.60
C TYR A 79 7.43 -4.84 3.94
N ALA A 80 8.72 -4.51 3.99
CA ALA A 80 9.34 -4.03 5.21
C ALA A 80 8.69 -2.73 5.70
N LEU A 81 8.49 -1.77 4.80
CA LEU A 81 7.87 -0.49 5.12
C LEU A 81 6.37 -0.66 5.45
N TYR A 82 5.63 -1.43 4.64
CA TYR A 82 4.20 -1.67 4.84
C TYR A 82 3.88 -2.30 6.20
N PHE A 83 4.67 -3.30 6.59
CA PHE A 83 4.48 -3.98 7.87
C PHE A 83 5.13 -3.26 9.06
N GLY A 84 5.82 -2.12 8.84
CA GLY A 84 6.49 -1.38 9.89
C GLY A 84 7.56 -2.23 10.58
N LEU A 85 8.49 -2.80 9.80
CA LEU A 85 9.61 -3.63 10.27
C LEU A 85 10.91 -2.83 10.42
N LEU A 86 10.88 -1.54 10.11
CA LEU A 86 11.99 -0.58 10.18
C LEU A 86 11.86 0.30 11.43
N GLU A 87 12.94 0.91 11.85
CA GLU A 87 12.90 2.07 12.73
C GLU A 87 12.59 3.33 11.93
N GLU A 88 12.02 4.33 12.57
CA GLU A 88 11.66 5.61 11.93
C GLU A 88 12.86 6.23 11.19
N ALA A 89 14.05 6.20 11.79
CA ALA A 89 15.27 6.72 11.16
C ALA A 89 15.73 5.97 9.91
N GLU A 90 15.21 4.75 9.68
CA GLU A 90 15.54 3.89 8.54
C GLU A 90 14.54 4.04 7.39
N GLU A 91 13.39 4.69 7.61
CA GLU A 91 12.30 4.72 6.63
C GLU A 91 12.56 5.67 5.46
N ALA A 92 13.20 6.81 5.68
CA ALA A 92 13.36 7.84 4.65
C ALA A 92 14.07 7.37 3.36
N PRO A 93 15.20 6.66 3.40
CA PRO A 93 15.84 6.12 2.19
C PRO A 93 14.96 5.10 1.46
N VAL A 94 14.18 4.30 2.22
CA VAL A 94 13.26 3.31 1.65
C VAL A 94 12.11 4.02 0.94
N VAL A 95 11.51 5.04 1.54
CA VAL A 95 10.43 5.83 0.92
C VAL A 95 10.91 6.45 -0.39
N GLU A 96 12.08 7.09 -0.40
CA GLU A 96 12.68 7.67 -1.61
C GLU A 96 12.90 6.61 -2.70
N PHE A 97 13.41 5.45 -2.32
CA PHE A 97 13.59 4.32 -3.25
C PHE A 97 12.26 3.87 -3.85
N LEU A 98 11.19 3.74 -3.05
CA LEU A 98 9.88 3.35 -3.51
C LEU A 98 9.28 4.38 -4.48
N GLU A 99 9.37 5.67 -4.16
CA GLU A 99 8.89 6.76 -5.02
C GLU A 99 9.60 6.80 -6.38
N LYS A 100 10.91 6.57 -6.38
CA LYS A 100 11.73 6.52 -7.60
C LYS A 100 11.42 5.30 -8.46
N ARG A 101 11.18 4.14 -7.84
CA ARG A 101 10.89 2.87 -8.55
C ARG A 101 9.46 2.80 -9.07
N GLY A 102 8.51 3.43 -8.40
CA GLY A 102 7.11 3.42 -8.80
C GLY A 102 6.59 2.00 -9.04
N PHE A 103 5.80 1.81 -10.10
CA PHE A 103 5.26 0.49 -10.45
C PHE A 103 6.23 -0.42 -11.24
N SER A 104 7.52 -0.44 -10.85
CA SER A 104 8.45 -1.48 -11.31
C SER A 104 8.11 -2.86 -10.72
N CYS A 105 6.82 -3.22 -10.72
CA CYS A 105 6.29 -4.46 -10.13
C CYS A 105 5.01 -4.90 -10.83
N GLY A 106 4.57 -6.11 -10.53
CA GLY A 106 3.24 -6.58 -10.93
C GLY A 106 2.11 -5.92 -10.13
N VAL A 107 0.90 -5.99 -10.67
CA VAL A 107 -0.29 -5.30 -10.12
C VAL A 107 -0.61 -5.65 -8.66
N MET A 108 -0.31 -6.87 -8.21
CA MET A 108 -0.58 -7.28 -6.83
C MET A 108 0.22 -6.46 -5.80
N LEU A 109 1.49 -6.15 -6.09
CA LEU A 109 2.33 -5.39 -5.17
C LEU A 109 1.92 -3.92 -5.08
N SER A 110 1.24 -3.39 -6.09
CA SER A 110 0.83 -1.98 -6.13
C SER A 110 -0.01 -1.56 -4.91
N TYR A 111 -0.87 -2.43 -4.42
CA TYR A 111 -1.64 -2.19 -3.19
C TYR A 111 -0.74 -1.90 -1.99
N TYR A 112 0.23 -2.76 -1.74
CA TYR A 112 1.16 -2.62 -0.62
C TYR A 112 2.07 -1.40 -0.77
N LEU A 113 2.51 -1.12 -2.01
CA LEU A 113 3.32 0.07 -2.32
C LEU A 113 2.54 1.36 -2.03
N LEU A 114 1.31 1.48 -2.53
CA LEU A 114 0.48 2.66 -2.34
C LEU A 114 0.19 2.89 -0.85
N LEU A 115 -0.18 1.84 -0.10
CA LEU A 115 -0.43 1.96 1.34
C LEU A 115 0.86 2.25 2.14
N ALA A 116 2.01 1.67 1.74
CA ALA A 116 3.28 1.97 2.39
C ALA A 116 3.65 3.45 2.27
N LEU A 117 3.40 4.06 1.11
CA LEU A 117 3.60 5.49 0.85
C LEU A 117 2.55 6.36 1.59
N ALA A 118 1.27 6.02 1.49
CA ALA A 118 0.18 6.77 2.12
C ALA A 118 0.38 6.89 3.64
N ARG A 119 0.71 5.78 4.31
CA ARG A 119 0.99 5.74 5.75
C ARG A 119 2.21 6.56 6.19
N ARG A 120 3.00 7.08 5.26
CA ARG A 120 4.12 8.03 5.48
C ARG A 120 3.80 9.43 4.97
N GLY A 121 2.51 9.73 4.75
CA GLY A 121 2.05 11.03 4.30
C GLY A 121 2.43 11.38 2.85
N ARG A 122 2.82 10.37 2.03
CA ARG A 122 3.25 10.59 0.64
C ARG A 122 2.07 10.57 -0.33
N TYR A 123 0.99 11.25 0.01
CA TYR A 123 -0.28 11.22 -0.74
C TYR A 123 -0.16 11.74 -2.18
N GLU A 124 0.69 12.73 -2.42
CA GLU A 124 0.97 13.23 -3.78
C GLU A 124 1.61 12.13 -4.66
N SER A 125 2.54 11.35 -4.09
CA SER A 125 3.15 10.21 -4.78
C SER A 125 2.13 9.11 -5.04
N VAL A 126 1.25 8.82 -4.08
CA VAL A 126 0.13 7.88 -4.25
C VAL A 126 -0.77 8.32 -5.40
N TYR A 127 -1.19 9.57 -5.40
CA TYR A 127 -2.07 10.12 -6.44
C TYR A 127 -1.42 10.08 -7.83
N ARG A 128 -0.15 10.50 -7.92
CA ARG A 128 0.64 10.41 -9.17
C ARG A 128 0.74 8.98 -9.70
N LEU A 129 0.93 8.00 -8.80
CA LEU A 129 0.99 6.58 -9.18
C LEU A 129 -0.38 6.06 -9.66
N LEU A 130 -1.49 6.46 -9.03
CA LEU A 130 -2.84 6.11 -9.47
C LEU A 130 -3.12 6.62 -10.90
N LEU A 131 -2.61 7.80 -11.24
CA LEU A 131 -2.75 8.43 -12.56
C LEU A 131 -1.60 8.10 -13.51
N ASN A 132 -0.73 7.13 -13.17
CA ASN A 132 0.41 6.78 -14.00
C ASN A 132 -0.03 6.36 -15.40
N ASP A 133 0.46 7.10 -16.40
CA ASP A 133 0.09 6.94 -17.81
C ASP A 133 1.06 6.03 -18.60
N SER A 134 2.03 5.41 -17.93
CA SER A 134 2.92 4.44 -18.56
C SER A 134 2.20 3.11 -18.83
N ASP A 135 2.90 2.17 -19.47
CA ASP A 135 2.45 0.79 -19.68
C ASP A 135 2.34 -0.05 -18.40
N HIS A 136 2.85 0.47 -17.27
CA HIS A 136 2.71 -0.08 -15.93
C HIS A 136 1.81 0.79 -15.06
N GLY A 137 0.53 0.87 -15.41
CA GLY A 137 -0.48 1.64 -14.69
C GLY A 137 -1.90 1.26 -15.08
N TRP A 138 -2.89 1.64 -14.28
CA TRP A 138 -4.31 1.41 -14.59
C TRP A 138 -4.77 2.18 -15.82
N CYS A 139 -4.16 3.32 -16.11
CA CYS A 139 -4.44 4.07 -17.35
C CYS A 139 -4.13 3.24 -18.60
N ASN A 140 -3.10 2.35 -18.55
CA ASN A 140 -2.84 1.44 -19.65
C ASN A 140 -3.97 0.42 -19.83
N MET A 141 -4.49 -0.16 -18.75
CA MET A 141 -5.65 -1.07 -18.85
C MET A 141 -6.85 -0.38 -19.50
N LEU A 142 -7.12 0.88 -19.13
CA LEU A 142 -8.20 1.68 -19.73
C LEU A 142 -7.97 1.93 -21.24
N ARG A 143 -6.75 2.28 -21.66
CA ARG A 143 -6.39 2.44 -23.08
C ARG A 143 -6.58 1.15 -23.87
N GLU A 144 -6.35 0.01 -23.25
CA GLU A 144 -6.57 -1.30 -23.84
C GLU A 144 -8.03 -1.76 -23.81
N GLY A 145 -8.95 -0.90 -23.36
CA GLY A 145 -10.40 -1.16 -23.32
C GLY A 145 -10.86 -2.01 -22.15
N ALA A 146 -10.19 -1.92 -21.00
CA ALA A 146 -10.58 -2.65 -19.80
C ALA A 146 -11.97 -2.22 -19.31
N THR A 147 -12.81 -3.21 -19.03
CA THR A 147 -14.08 -3.05 -18.29
C THR A 147 -13.96 -3.59 -16.85
N THR A 148 -12.87 -4.31 -16.57
CA THR A 148 -12.48 -4.82 -15.25
C THR A 148 -10.97 -4.72 -15.12
N CYS A 149 -10.43 -4.89 -13.91
CA CYS A 149 -8.98 -4.91 -13.71
C CYS A 149 -8.35 -6.19 -14.28
N PHE A 150 -7.20 -6.05 -14.96
CA PHE A 150 -6.44 -7.17 -15.51
C PHE A 150 -5.49 -7.78 -14.47
N GLU A 151 -5.07 -9.01 -14.70
CA GLU A 151 -4.06 -9.70 -13.89
C GLU A 151 -2.64 -9.10 -14.01
N ALA A 152 -2.34 -8.47 -15.15
CA ALA A 152 -1.10 -7.75 -15.43
C ALA A 152 -1.42 -6.32 -15.87
N TRP A 153 -0.41 -5.45 -16.04
CA TRP A 153 -0.62 -4.06 -16.44
C TRP A 153 -1.13 -3.86 -17.87
N GLY A 154 -1.07 -4.92 -18.72
CA GLY A 154 -1.58 -4.94 -20.09
C GLY A 154 -1.95 -6.35 -20.53
N LYS A 155 -2.78 -6.46 -21.57
CA LYS A 155 -3.30 -7.75 -22.10
C LYS A 155 -2.19 -8.72 -22.47
N ASP A 156 -1.13 -8.21 -23.11
CA ASP A 156 -0.06 -8.99 -23.71
C ASP A 156 1.21 -9.08 -22.83
N GLN A 157 1.17 -8.53 -21.62
CA GLN A 157 2.31 -8.57 -20.70
C GLN A 157 2.52 -9.94 -20.06
N LYS A 158 1.56 -10.84 -20.24
CA LYS A 158 1.63 -12.23 -19.82
C LYS A 158 0.84 -13.08 -20.82
N TRP A 159 1.39 -14.20 -21.24
CA TRP A 159 0.79 -15.06 -22.27
C TRP A 159 -0.63 -15.56 -21.95
N ASN A 160 -1.00 -15.63 -20.70
CA ASN A 160 -2.30 -16.08 -20.19
C ASN A 160 -2.96 -15.06 -19.25
N THR A 161 -2.81 -13.77 -19.52
CA THR A 161 -3.38 -12.70 -18.69
C THR A 161 -4.89 -12.86 -18.54
N SER A 162 -5.37 -12.98 -17.30
CA SER A 162 -6.80 -12.84 -17.00
C SER A 162 -7.21 -11.37 -17.12
N LEU A 163 -8.30 -11.10 -17.87
CA LEU A 163 -8.84 -9.76 -18.05
C LEU A 163 -9.86 -9.37 -16.98
N CYS A 164 -10.09 -10.25 -15.98
CA CYS A 164 -10.94 -9.99 -14.81
C CYS A 164 -10.27 -10.57 -13.57
N HIS A 165 -9.43 -9.77 -12.89
CA HIS A 165 -8.62 -10.25 -11.77
C HIS A 165 -8.66 -9.26 -10.61
N PRO A 166 -9.32 -9.61 -9.47
CA PRO A 166 -9.58 -8.65 -8.38
C PRO A 166 -8.32 -8.16 -7.65
N TRP A 167 -7.18 -8.84 -7.72
CA TRP A 167 -5.96 -8.37 -7.06
C TRP A 167 -5.42 -7.03 -7.62
N ALA A 168 -5.89 -6.62 -8.78
CA ALA A 168 -5.56 -5.33 -9.38
C ALA A 168 -6.53 -4.20 -9.00
N SER A 169 -7.49 -4.45 -8.09
CA SER A 169 -8.47 -3.45 -7.66
C SER A 169 -7.96 -2.53 -6.52
N ALA A 170 -6.64 -2.42 -6.35
CA ALA A 170 -6.02 -1.54 -5.37
C ALA A 170 -6.52 -0.08 -5.39
N PRO A 171 -6.86 0.55 -6.54
CA PRO A 171 -7.39 1.91 -6.55
C PRO A 171 -8.63 2.09 -5.68
N VAL A 172 -9.52 1.10 -5.62
CA VAL A 172 -10.78 1.22 -4.87
C VAL A 172 -10.54 1.48 -3.37
N PRO A 173 -9.90 0.58 -2.60
CA PRO A 173 -9.63 0.84 -1.19
C PRO A 173 -8.68 2.04 -0.98
N VAL A 174 -7.67 2.23 -1.84
CA VAL A 174 -6.73 3.36 -1.69
C VAL A 174 -7.43 4.71 -1.89
N ILE A 175 -8.32 4.84 -2.86
CA ILE A 175 -9.09 6.08 -3.05
C ILE A 175 -10.05 6.31 -1.87
N LEU A 176 -10.72 5.27 -1.39
CA LEU A 176 -11.69 5.40 -0.31
C LEU A 176 -11.00 5.67 1.04
N GLU A 177 -10.00 4.89 1.38
CA GLU A 177 -9.37 4.94 2.70
C GLU A 177 -8.29 6.04 2.78
N GLU A 178 -7.43 6.17 1.75
CA GLU A 178 -6.26 7.04 1.85
C GLU A 178 -6.47 8.41 1.20
N ILE A 179 -7.22 8.51 0.09
CA ILE A 179 -7.45 9.81 -0.58
C ILE A 179 -8.71 10.49 -0.03
N ALA A 180 -9.84 9.80 0.00
CA ALA A 180 -11.07 10.31 0.61
C ALA A 180 -11.02 10.27 2.14
N GLY A 181 -10.13 9.46 2.72
CA GLY A 181 -9.91 9.39 4.16
C GLY A 181 -11.10 8.83 4.94
N ILE A 182 -11.81 7.85 4.39
CA ILE A 182 -12.96 7.20 5.05
C ILE A 182 -12.44 6.03 5.87
N HIS A 183 -12.22 6.21 7.16
CA HIS A 183 -11.69 5.20 8.06
C HIS A 183 -12.78 4.64 8.97
N LEU A 184 -13.22 3.41 8.71
CA LEU A 184 -14.20 2.71 9.54
C LEU A 184 -13.52 1.99 10.70
N SER A 185 -13.93 2.28 11.91
CA SER A 185 -13.46 1.53 13.09
C SER A 185 -14.18 0.18 13.22
N PRO A 186 -13.55 -0.81 13.88
CA PRO A 186 -14.19 -2.08 14.19
C PRO A 186 -15.47 -1.93 15.02
N GLU A 187 -15.53 -0.92 15.89
CA GLU A 187 -16.64 -0.62 16.79
C GLU A 187 -17.84 0.05 16.07
N GLY A 188 -17.69 0.40 14.79
CA GLY A 188 -18.75 0.98 13.97
C GLY A 188 -18.69 2.49 13.81
N GLY A 189 -17.65 3.14 14.33
CA GLY A 189 -17.36 4.56 14.08
C GLY A 189 -16.79 4.79 12.68
N CYS A 190 -16.72 6.06 12.28
CA CYS A 190 -16.03 6.51 11.07
C CYS A 190 -15.32 7.83 11.34
N ASP A 191 -14.05 7.88 11.03
CA ASP A 191 -13.26 9.10 11.02
C ASP A 191 -13.01 9.51 9.57
N PHE A 192 -12.98 10.84 9.32
CA PHE A 192 -12.69 11.40 8.02
C PHE A 192 -11.37 12.17 8.06
N ALA A 193 -10.39 11.69 7.32
CA ALA A 193 -9.07 12.31 7.14
C ALA A 193 -8.72 12.43 5.65
N PRO A 194 -9.39 13.30 4.89
CA PRO A 194 -9.19 13.39 3.45
C PRO A 194 -7.84 14.00 3.09
N HIS A 195 -7.14 13.39 2.11
CA HIS A 195 -5.85 13.79 1.57
C HIS A 195 -5.94 14.03 0.05
N ILE A 196 -6.96 14.79 -0.36
CA ILE A 196 -7.19 15.10 -1.78
C ILE A 196 -6.20 16.17 -2.22
N PRO A 197 -5.37 15.93 -3.25
CA PRO A 197 -4.38 16.89 -3.73
C PRO A 197 -5.00 18.25 -4.09
N LYS A 198 -4.23 19.33 -3.92
CA LYS A 198 -4.70 20.70 -4.17
C LYS A 198 -5.12 20.93 -5.63
N GLU A 199 -4.43 20.26 -6.54
CA GLU A 199 -4.64 20.35 -8.00
C GLU A 199 -5.93 19.67 -8.47
N VAL A 200 -6.60 18.92 -7.59
CA VAL A 200 -7.91 18.31 -7.89
C VAL A 200 -9.01 19.33 -7.58
N ASP A 201 -9.56 19.95 -8.60
CA ASP A 201 -10.62 20.96 -8.45
C ASP A 201 -11.92 20.37 -7.93
N TYR A 202 -12.26 19.17 -8.42
CA TYR A 202 -13.46 18.45 -8.04
C TYR A 202 -13.15 16.99 -7.73
N PHE A 203 -13.62 16.53 -6.58
CA PHE A 203 -13.58 15.13 -6.17
C PHE A 203 -14.92 14.78 -5.52
N HIS A 204 -15.47 13.65 -5.90
CA HIS A 204 -16.64 13.11 -5.22
C HIS A 204 -16.55 11.59 -5.11
N THR A 205 -16.77 11.08 -3.93
CA THR A 205 -16.94 9.65 -3.70
C THR A 205 -18.09 9.39 -2.75
N SER A 206 -18.81 8.29 -3.00
CA SER A 206 -19.89 7.83 -2.14
C SER A 206 -19.83 6.31 -2.05
N VAL A 207 -19.82 5.79 -0.84
CA VAL A 207 -19.79 4.34 -0.60
C VAL A 207 -20.80 3.95 0.47
N ARG A 208 -21.52 2.86 0.22
CA ARG A 208 -22.45 2.29 1.20
C ARG A 208 -21.80 1.10 1.90
N MET A 209 -21.59 1.26 3.21
CA MET A 209 -21.00 0.23 4.07
C MET A 209 -21.76 0.16 5.39
N ARG A 210 -21.96 -1.04 5.94
CA ARG A 210 -22.65 -1.27 7.23
C ARG A 210 -24.01 -0.55 7.33
N GLY A 211 -24.76 -0.49 6.20
CA GLY A 211 -26.08 0.13 6.13
C GLY A 211 -26.10 1.65 6.06
N LYS A 212 -24.95 2.32 6.11
CA LYS A 212 -24.83 3.79 6.01
C LYS A 212 -24.13 4.17 4.70
N THR A 213 -24.39 5.39 4.24
CA THR A 213 -23.73 5.99 3.08
C THR A 213 -22.71 7.02 3.55
N TYR A 214 -21.46 6.84 3.19
CA TYR A 214 -20.34 7.72 3.49
C TYR A 214 -19.99 8.49 2.23
N THR A 215 -19.90 9.81 2.31
CA THR A 215 -19.64 10.68 1.18
C THR A 215 -18.51 11.65 1.52
N VAL A 216 -17.59 11.83 0.57
CA VAL A 216 -16.58 12.90 0.63
C VAL A 216 -16.61 13.65 -0.69
N THR A 217 -16.71 14.96 -0.63
CA THR A 217 -16.74 15.87 -1.78
C THR A 217 -15.71 16.96 -1.59
N LYS A 218 -14.91 17.25 -2.62
CA LYS A 218 -14.12 18.47 -2.73
C LYS A 218 -14.69 19.28 -3.88
N GLN A 219 -15.05 20.53 -3.61
CA GLN A 219 -15.54 21.49 -4.59
C GLN A 219 -15.17 22.90 -4.14
N ASP A 220 -14.79 23.77 -5.08
CA ASP A 220 -14.42 25.17 -4.82
C ASP A 220 -13.34 25.32 -3.72
N GLY A 221 -12.44 24.35 -3.62
CA GLY A 221 -11.36 24.29 -2.64
C GLY A 221 -11.79 23.78 -1.26
N GLU A 222 -13.08 23.61 -1.00
CA GLU A 222 -13.62 23.10 0.25
C GLU A 222 -13.85 21.58 0.20
N ILE A 223 -13.60 20.90 1.31
CA ILE A 223 -13.83 19.47 1.45
C ILE A 223 -14.96 19.25 2.45
N HIS A 224 -15.97 18.49 2.06
CA HIS A 224 -17.12 18.10 2.86
C HIS A 224 -17.15 16.59 3.04
N ALA A 225 -17.43 16.15 4.26
CA ALA A 225 -17.59 14.73 4.59
C ALA A 225 -18.95 14.52 5.27
N ALA A 226 -19.69 13.50 4.88
CA ALA A 226 -21.03 13.25 5.41
C ALA A 226 -21.33 11.76 5.61
N ILE A 227 -22.17 11.44 6.58
CA ILE A 227 -22.78 10.12 6.79
C ILE A 227 -24.29 10.29 6.61
N ASP A 228 -24.90 9.56 5.67
CA ASP A 228 -26.33 9.64 5.33
C ASP A 228 -26.80 11.10 5.09
N GLY A 229 -25.93 11.93 4.48
CA GLY A 229 -26.19 13.34 4.18
C GLY A 229 -25.96 14.30 5.36
N ILE A 230 -25.58 13.81 6.54
CA ILE A 230 -25.28 14.64 7.72
C ILE A 230 -23.79 14.94 7.76
N GLU A 231 -23.42 16.22 7.69
CA GLU A 231 -22.03 16.70 7.74
C GLU A 231 -21.30 16.18 8.99
N GLN A 232 -20.06 15.78 8.82
CA GLN A 232 -19.20 15.25 9.85
C GLN A 232 -17.95 16.12 10.03
N PRO A 233 -17.40 16.22 11.25
CA PRO A 233 -16.11 16.85 11.46
C PRO A 233 -15.03 16.04 10.73
N LYS A 234 -14.03 16.74 10.21
CA LYS A 234 -12.82 16.14 9.65
C LYS A 234 -11.73 16.12 10.71
N ALA A 235 -10.97 15.03 10.78
CA ALA A 235 -9.74 15.02 11.58
C ALA A 235 -8.72 15.98 10.94
N ASP A 236 -8.00 16.72 11.75
CA ASP A 236 -6.87 17.51 11.27
C ASP A 236 -5.86 16.57 10.62
N ALA A 237 -5.36 16.95 9.44
CA ALA A 237 -4.30 16.23 8.76
C ALA A 237 -3.08 16.19 9.67
N LYS A 238 -2.70 15.00 10.14
CA LYS A 238 -1.50 14.77 10.94
C LYS A 238 -0.26 14.74 10.08
#